data_5f924540f0ed7d271357c56b081be886
#
_entry.id   5f924540f0ed7d271357c56b081be886
#
_cell.length_a   1.000
_cell.length_b   1.000
_cell.length_c   1.000
_cell.angle_alpha   90.00
_cell.angle_beta   90.00
_cell.angle_gamma   90.00
#
_symmetry.space_group_name_H-M   'P 1'
#
loop_
_entity.id
_entity.type
_entity.pdbx_description
1 polymer ?
#
loop_
_entity_poly.entity_id
_entity_poly.type
_entity_poly.pdbx_seq_one_letter_code
_entity_poly.pdbx_strand_id
1 'polypeptide(L)'
;DPVVSPLVQAMIASADASVAGTAMNLLAAQARFLQQQRRMEMPIGELPGDLLHRALQTMLAYAGPESEELAKEAAANLRAEYSEAASRLSLLSRCIGQMGSGAVAALSISHAGMALFLTAISTAAGQDRALSVLAANDTQGVRLGLMLRSAGMKADLIEEQFAWLHPDYPHPEGLDRLRVDQATALLSRTAPLVADDAAHG
;
A
#
# COMPACT_ATOMS: atom_id res chain seq x y z
N ASP A 1 -4.82 -15.44 8.68
CA ASP A 1 -4.45 -15.73 7.29
C ASP A 1 -4.06 -14.41 6.60
N PRO A 2 -2.86 -14.27 6.04
CA PRO A 2 -2.41 -13.02 5.41
C PRO A 2 -3.16 -12.68 4.10
N VAL A 3 -3.93 -13.61 3.56
CA VAL A 3 -4.67 -13.44 2.28
C VAL A 3 -6.12 -13.05 2.53
N VAL A 4 -6.76 -13.71 3.49
CA VAL A 4 -8.21 -13.61 3.72
C VAL A 4 -8.46 -12.91 5.05
N SER A 5 -8.81 -11.63 5.00
CA SER A 5 -9.26 -10.87 6.17
C SER A 5 -10.79 -10.86 6.27
N PRO A 6 -11.36 -10.63 7.47
CA PRO A 6 -12.81 -10.47 7.62
C PRO A 6 -13.40 -9.40 6.70
N LEU A 7 -12.67 -8.29 6.50
CA LEU A 7 -13.09 -7.21 5.62
C LEU A 7 -13.17 -7.67 4.15
N VAL A 8 -12.16 -8.38 3.66
CA VAL A 8 -12.18 -8.92 2.27
C VAL A 8 -13.36 -9.87 2.09
N GLN A 9 -13.64 -10.73 3.08
CA GLN A 9 -14.81 -11.64 3.03
C GLN A 9 -16.13 -10.86 2.97
N ALA A 10 -16.27 -9.82 3.79
CA ALA A 10 -17.46 -8.97 3.79
C ALA A 10 -17.64 -8.26 2.44
N MET A 11 -16.55 -7.77 1.82
CA MET A 11 -16.59 -7.14 0.51
C MET A 11 -16.97 -8.12 -0.60
N ILE A 12 -16.47 -9.36 -0.56
CA ILE A 12 -16.85 -10.42 -1.52
C ILE A 12 -18.34 -10.75 -1.40
N ALA A 13 -18.89 -10.73 -0.19
CA ALA A 13 -20.32 -10.98 0.08
C ALA A 13 -21.22 -9.75 -0.18
N SER A 14 -20.67 -8.65 -0.67
CA SER A 14 -21.43 -7.43 -0.96
C SER A 14 -22.50 -7.67 -2.02
N ALA A 15 -23.66 -7.05 -1.86
CA ALA A 15 -24.71 -7.01 -2.86
C ALA A 15 -24.32 -6.16 -4.09
N ASP A 16 -23.34 -5.27 -3.97
CA ASP A 16 -22.78 -4.52 -5.08
C ASP A 16 -21.76 -5.40 -5.83
N ALA A 17 -22.13 -5.79 -7.06
CA ALA A 17 -21.32 -6.63 -7.92
C ALA A 17 -19.93 -6.03 -8.24
N SER A 18 -19.81 -4.69 -8.29
CA SER A 18 -18.54 -3.99 -8.53
C SER A 18 -17.59 -4.16 -7.33
N VAL A 19 -18.12 -3.99 -6.12
CA VAL A 19 -17.36 -4.21 -4.86
C VAL A 19 -16.94 -5.67 -4.75
N ALA A 20 -17.89 -6.60 -4.91
CA ALA A 20 -17.61 -8.04 -4.84
C ALA A 20 -16.55 -8.47 -5.87
N GLY A 21 -16.69 -8.03 -7.13
CA GLY A 21 -15.73 -8.32 -8.19
C GLY A 21 -14.32 -7.77 -7.91
N THR A 22 -14.23 -6.52 -7.40
CA THR A 22 -12.94 -5.94 -7.02
C THR A 22 -12.27 -6.71 -5.88
N ALA A 23 -13.04 -7.11 -4.86
CA ALA A 23 -12.53 -7.87 -3.73
C ALA A 23 -12.08 -9.30 -4.13
N MET A 24 -12.81 -9.96 -5.03
CA MET A 24 -12.39 -11.27 -5.58
C MET A 24 -11.08 -11.15 -6.37
N ASN A 25 -10.95 -10.11 -7.21
CA ASN A 25 -9.71 -9.86 -7.96
C ASN A 25 -8.54 -9.55 -7.00
N LEU A 26 -8.78 -8.77 -5.94
CA LEU A 26 -7.78 -8.51 -4.91
C LEU A 26 -7.35 -9.80 -4.21
N LEU A 27 -8.29 -10.65 -3.82
CA LEU A 27 -7.99 -11.92 -3.18
C LEU A 27 -7.09 -12.80 -4.07
N ALA A 28 -7.42 -12.91 -5.35
CA ALA A 28 -6.62 -13.67 -6.31
C ALA A 28 -5.21 -13.06 -6.49
N ALA A 29 -5.10 -11.72 -6.59
CA ALA A 29 -3.82 -11.03 -6.71
C ALA A 29 -2.96 -11.19 -5.44
N GLN A 30 -3.54 -11.09 -4.25
CA GLN A 30 -2.85 -11.34 -2.98
C GLN A 30 -2.33 -12.78 -2.87
N ALA A 31 -3.13 -13.76 -3.26
CA ALA A 31 -2.74 -15.17 -3.24
C ALA A 31 -1.53 -15.42 -4.16
N ARG A 32 -1.59 -14.89 -5.40
CA ARG A 32 -0.47 -14.99 -6.37
C ARG A 32 0.79 -14.33 -5.82
N PHE A 33 0.68 -13.11 -5.30
CA PHE A 33 1.81 -12.37 -4.73
C PHE A 33 2.49 -13.14 -3.61
N LEU A 34 1.73 -13.71 -2.67
CA LEU A 34 2.30 -14.51 -1.57
C LEU A 34 2.97 -15.79 -2.05
N GLN A 35 2.43 -16.45 -3.07
CA GLN A 35 3.08 -17.63 -3.67
C GLN A 35 4.42 -17.27 -4.29
N GLN A 36 4.50 -16.13 -4.98
CA GLN A 36 5.72 -15.64 -5.60
C GLN A 36 6.75 -15.22 -4.54
N GLN A 37 6.31 -14.51 -3.48
CA GLN A 37 7.19 -14.19 -2.35
C GLN A 37 7.80 -15.42 -1.68
N ARG A 38 7.02 -16.51 -1.53
CA ARG A 38 7.54 -17.79 -1.00
C ARG A 38 8.63 -18.40 -1.89
N ARG A 39 8.64 -18.08 -3.17
CA ARG A 39 9.67 -18.48 -4.14
C ARG A 39 10.80 -17.44 -4.24
N MET A 40 10.75 -16.37 -3.47
CA MET A 40 11.66 -15.22 -3.55
C MET A 40 11.64 -14.55 -4.94
N GLU A 41 10.48 -14.59 -5.60
CA GLU A 41 10.25 -13.96 -6.90
C GLU A 41 9.50 -12.63 -6.74
N MET A 42 9.93 -11.62 -7.48
CA MET A 42 9.23 -10.35 -7.64
C MET A 42 8.77 -10.24 -9.09
N PRO A 43 7.48 -10.46 -9.40
CA PRO A 43 7.00 -10.30 -10.76
C PRO A 43 7.14 -8.85 -11.22
N ILE A 44 7.65 -8.66 -12.41
CA ILE A 44 7.81 -7.32 -12.98
C ILE A 44 6.45 -6.60 -13.16
N GLY A 45 5.38 -7.34 -13.37
CA GLY A 45 4.01 -6.82 -13.45
C GLY A 45 3.41 -6.29 -12.14
N GLU A 46 4.05 -6.56 -10.99
CA GLU A 46 3.68 -5.99 -9.69
C GLU A 46 4.35 -4.64 -9.42
N LEU A 47 5.30 -4.24 -10.25
CA LEU A 47 5.95 -2.94 -10.12
C LEU A 47 4.96 -1.81 -10.47
N PRO A 48 5.00 -0.67 -9.77
CA PRO A 48 4.39 0.58 -10.24
C PRO A 48 4.88 0.95 -11.64
N GLY A 49 4.03 1.63 -12.42
CA GLY A 49 4.31 1.91 -13.83
C GLY A 49 5.62 2.65 -14.10
N ASP A 50 6.00 3.58 -13.22
CA ASP A 50 7.27 4.31 -13.28
C ASP A 50 8.48 3.40 -13.04
N LEU A 51 8.39 2.48 -12.08
CA LEU A 51 9.44 1.49 -11.80
C LEU A 51 9.55 0.45 -12.91
N LEU A 52 8.41 -0.01 -13.46
CA LEU A 52 8.40 -0.86 -14.62
C LEU A 52 9.11 -0.18 -15.82
N HIS A 53 8.75 1.08 -16.08
CA HIS A 53 9.39 1.85 -17.17
C HIS A 53 10.91 1.93 -17.00
N ARG A 54 11.37 2.27 -15.79
CA ARG A 54 12.83 2.32 -15.48
C ARG A 54 13.48 0.95 -15.62
N ALA A 55 12.85 -0.11 -15.13
CA ALA A 55 13.38 -1.47 -15.26
C ALA A 55 13.54 -1.88 -16.72
N LEU A 56 12.56 -1.60 -17.58
CA LEU A 56 12.62 -1.87 -19.02
C LEU A 56 13.68 -1.02 -19.73
N GLN A 57 13.81 0.26 -19.38
CA GLN A 57 14.89 1.11 -19.91
C GLN A 57 16.27 0.58 -19.53
N THR A 58 16.44 0.18 -18.27
CA THR A 58 17.70 -0.42 -17.79
C THR A 58 18.01 -1.71 -18.55
N MET A 59 17.03 -2.61 -18.70
CA MET A 59 17.20 -3.85 -19.48
C MET A 59 17.66 -3.55 -20.91
N LEU A 60 17.03 -2.60 -21.59
CA LEU A 60 17.40 -2.21 -22.95
C LEU A 60 18.81 -1.58 -23.03
N ALA A 61 19.18 -0.77 -22.05
CA ALA A 61 20.50 -0.13 -22.01
C ALA A 61 21.65 -1.13 -21.76
N TYR A 62 21.38 -2.21 -21.04
CA TYR A 62 22.38 -3.25 -20.76
C TYR A 62 22.34 -4.44 -21.71
N ALA A 63 21.37 -4.49 -22.63
CA ALA A 63 21.33 -5.49 -23.68
C ALA A 63 22.51 -5.28 -24.66
N GLY A 64 23.36 -6.29 -24.80
CA GLY A 64 24.43 -6.26 -25.79
C GLY A 64 23.89 -6.37 -27.22
N PRO A 65 24.72 -6.10 -28.23
CA PRO A 65 24.29 -6.10 -29.64
C PRO A 65 23.63 -7.40 -30.10
N GLU A 66 24.07 -8.53 -29.55
CA GLU A 66 23.50 -9.85 -29.87
C GLU A 66 22.12 -10.09 -29.25
N SER A 67 21.76 -9.34 -28.20
CA SER A 67 20.51 -9.49 -27.43
C SER A 67 19.55 -8.31 -27.63
N GLU A 68 19.91 -7.31 -28.38
CA GLU A 68 19.15 -6.06 -28.50
C GLU A 68 17.73 -6.29 -29.03
N GLU A 69 17.56 -7.07 -30.08
CA GLU A 69 16.25 -7.36 -30.66
C GLU A 69 15.38 -8.19 -29.72
N LEU A 70 15.95 -9.18 -29.04
CA LEU A 70 15.24 -9.97 -28.02
C LEU A 70 14.80 -9.08 -26.85
N ALA A 71 15.64 -8.17 -26.40
CA ALA A 71 15.30 -7.25 -25.32
C ALA A 71 14.18 -6.28 -25.72
N LYS A 72 14.18 -5.77 -26.97
CA LYS A 72 13.10 -4.92 -27.51
C LYS A 72 11.78 -5.68 -27.57
N GLU A 73 11.79 -6.91 -28.09
CA GLU A 73 10.61 -7.74 -28.15
C GLU A 73 10.06 -8.06 -26.76
N ALA A 74 10.92 -8.47 -25.82
CA ALA A 74 10.53 -8.71 -24.44
C ALA A 74 9.94 -7.45 -23.77
N ALA A 75 10.54 -6.29 -23.98
CA ALA A 75 10.03 -5.00 -23.47
C ALA A 75 8.66 -4.65 -24.07
N ALA A 76 8.45 -4.92 -25.36
CA ALA A 76 7.17 -4.69 -26.01
C ALA A 76 6.07 -5.60 -25.47
N ASN A 77 6.36 -6.90 -25.29
CA ASN A 77 5.43 -7.87 -24.73
C ASN A 77 5.07 -7.52 -23.29
N LEU A 78 6.05 -7.19 -22.44
CA LEU A 78 5.80 -6.78 -21.06
C LEU A 78 4.93 -5.52 -20.97
N ARG A 79 5.13 -4.53 -21.84
CA ARG A 79 4.28 -3.33 -21.91
C ARG A 79 2.85 -3.67 -22.37
N ALA A 80 2.71 -4.56 -23.32
CA ALA A 80 1.40 -4.98 -23.84
C ALA A 80 0.56 -5.74 -22.81
N GLU A 81 1.22 -6.56 -21.99
CA GLU A 81 0.57 -7.34 -20.93
C GLU A 81 0.36 -6.56 -19.64
N TYR A 82 1.09 -5.45 -19.42
CA TYR A 82 1.02 -4.68 -18.19
C TYR A 82 -0.29 -3.91 -18.10
N SER A 83 -0.94 -4.06 -16.96
CA SER A 83 -2.13 -3.29 -16.59
C SER A 83 -2.01 -2.80 -15.16
N GLU A 84 -1.70 -1.53 -14.98
CA GLU A 84 -1.63 -0.91 -13.65
C GLU A 84 -2.96 -1.05 -12.89
N ALA A 85 -4.09 -0.90 -13.59
CA ALA A 85 -5.41 -1.05 -13.01
C ALA A 85 -5.71 -2.46 -12.46
N ALA A 86 -5.03 -3.48 -12.99
CA ALA A 86 -5.13 -4.87 -12.54
C ALA A 86 -4.07 -5.22 -11.48
N SER A 87 -3.12 -4.32 -11.20
CA SER A 87 -2.10 -4.54 -10.19
C SER A 87 -2.71 -4.68 -8.79
N ARG A 88 -2.05 -5.45 -7.94
CA ARG A 88 -2.47 -5.65 -6.55
C ARG A 88 -2.61 -4.33 -5.78
N LEU A 89 -1.70 -3.38 -5.99
CA LEU A 89 -1.74 -2.07 -5.33
C LEU A 89 -2.94 -1.24 -5.77
N SER A 90 -3.27 -1.23 -7.06
CA SER A 90 -4.46 -0.54 -7.59
C SER A 90 -5.76 -1.18 -7.11
N LEU A 91 -5.80 -2.51 -6.99
CA LEU A 91 -6.95 -3.23 -6.43
C LEU A 91 -7.16 -2.88 -4.95
N LEU A 92 -6.09 -2.81 -4.15
CA LEU A 92 -6.15 -2.37 -2.75
C LEU A 92 -6.74 -0.95 -2.63
N SER A 93 -6.23 0.00 -3.43
CA SER A 93 -6.70 1.39 -3.43
C SER A 93 -8.16 1.49 -3.87
N ARG A 94 -8.57 0.69 -4.87
CA ARG A 94 -9.95 0.65 -5.35
C ARG A 94 -10.89 0.07 -4.30
N CYS A 95 -10.50 -1.00 -3.60
CA CYS A 95 -11.28 -1.54 -2.49
C CYS A 95 -11.54 -0.47 -1.42
N ILE A 96 -10.52 0.26 -0.99
CA ILE A 96 -10.67 1.35 -0.01
C ILE A 96 -11.57 2.46 -0.56
N GLY A 97 -11.36 2.88 -1.81
CA GLY A 97 -12.19 3.92 -2.45
C GLY A 97 -13.67 3.55 -2.56
N GLN A 98 -13.99 2.28 -2.84
CA GLN A 98 -15.37 1.79 -2.94
C GLN A 98 -16.09 1.72 -1.58
N MET A 99 -15.36 1.69 -0.47
CA MET A 99 -15.95 1.65 0.87
C MET A 99 -16.55 3.00 1.30
N GLY A 100 -16.13 4.12 0.71
CA GLY A 100 -16.59 5.45 1.10
C GLY A 100 -16.41 5.70 2.61
N SER A 101 -17.50 6.06 3.31
CA SER A 101 -17.47 6.27 4.77
C SER A 101 -17.16 4.99 5.56
N GLY A 102 -17.37 3.82 4.99
CA GLY A 102 -17.03 2.52 5.60
C GLY A 102 -15.52 2.24 5.64
N ALA A 103 -14.68 3.05 4.97
CA ALA A 103 -13.24 2.88 4.97
C ALA A 103 -12.60 2.92 6.37
N VAL A 104 -13.28 3.49 7.36
CA VAL A 104 -12.86 3.44 8.78
C VAL A 104 -12.68 2.00 9.28
N ALA A 105 -13.47 1.04 8.79
CA ALA A 105 -13.32 -0.38 9.14
C ALA A 105 -11.97 -0.96 8.67
N ALA A 106 -11.37 -0.38 7.64
CA ALA A 106 -10.04 -0.80 7.16
C ALA A 106 -8.88 -0.27 8.03
N LEU A 107 -9.15 0.61 9.00
CA LEU A 107 -8.14 1.09 9.95
C LEU A 107 -7.90 0.13 11.12
N SER A 108 -8.50 -1.05 11.13
CA SER A 108 -8.23 -2.12 12.10
C SER A 108 -7.47 -3.27 11.42
N ILE A 109 -6.27 -3.58 11.91
CA ILE A 109 -5.41 -4.63 11.35
C ILE A 109 -6.08 -6.00 11.47
N SER A 110 -6.68 -6.29 12.62
CA SER A 110 -7.36 -7.57 12.89
C SER A 110 -8.53 -7.81 11.94
N HIS A 111 -9.20 -6.73 11.50
CA HIS A 111 -10.34 -6.79 10.60
C HIS A 111 -9.95 -6.72 9.11
N ALA A 112 -9.07 -5.79 8.76
CA ALA A 112 -8.71 -5.52 7.36
C ALA A 112 -7.54 -6.36 6.85
N GLY A 113 -6.65 -6.78 7.73
CA GLY A 113 -5.35 -7.31 7.38
C GLY A 113 -4.38 -6.21 6.95
N MET A 114 -3.08 -6.51 7.00
CA MET A 114 -2.00 -5.53 6.82
C MET A 114 -2.09 -4.74 5.52
N ALA A 115 -2.39 -5.39 4.40
CA ALA A 115 -2.34 -4.74 3.09
C ALA A 115 -3.42 -3.66 2.93
N LEU A 116 -4.67 -3.94 3.33
CA LEU A 116 -5.77 -2.96 3.31
C LEU A 116 -5.58 -1.90 4.39
N PHE A 117 -5.11 -2.27 5.59
CA PHE A 117 -4.81 -1.33 6.66
C PHE A 117 -3.80 -0.26 6.21
N LEU A 118 -2.65 -0.67 5.64
CA LEU A 118 -1.63 0.26 5.15
C LEU A 118 -2.16 1.16 4.03
N THR A 119 -3.03 0.64 3.17
CA THR A 119 -3.65 1.42 2.11
C THR A 119 -4.69 2.40 2.68
N ALA A 120 -5.49 1.97 3.64
CA ALA A 120 -6.49 2.82 4.28
C ALA A 120 -5.84 3.98 5.06
N ILE A 121 -4.80 3.68 5.86
CA ILE A 121 -4.12 4.72 6.63
C ILE A 121 -3.40 5.73 5.74
N SER A 122 -2.76 5.30 4.63
CA SER A 122 -2.14 6.21 3.67
C SER A 122 -3.17 7.14 3.06
N THR A 123 -4.32 6.61 2.63
CA THR A 123 -5.42 7.38 2.05
C THR A 123 -6.00 8.36 3.07
N ALA A 124 -6.29 7.90 4.30
CA ALA A 124 -6.90 8.73 5.34
C ALA A 124 -5.96 9.84 5.85
N ALA A 125 -4.67 9.58 5.92
CA ALA A 125 -3.64 10.53 6.35
C ALA A 125 -3.12 11.43 5.21
N GLY A 126 -3.55 11.21 3.96
CA GLY A 126 -3.04 11.93 2.79
C GLY A 126 -1.54 11.74 2.57
N GLN A 127 -1.01 10.55 2.87
CA GLN A 127 0.41 10.22 2.77
C GLN A 127 0.63 9.17 1.68
N ASP A 128 1.85 9.13 1.13
CA ASP A 128 2.26 8.07 0.24
C ASP A 128 2.20 6.70 0.94
N ARG A 129 1.77 5.66 0.22
CA ARG A 129 1.69 4.30 0.75
C ARG A 129 3.06 3.77 1.20
N ALA A 130 4.14 4.13 0.51
CA ALA A 130 5.49 3.74 0.90
C ALA A 130 5.86 4.29 2.28
N LEU A 131 5.44 5.53 2.60
CA LEU A 131 5.62 6.11 3.93
C LEU A 131 4.83 5.38 5.00
N SER A 132 3.62 4.88 4.68
CA SER A 132 2.83 4.05 5.59
C SER A 132 3.52 2.73 5.91
N VAL A 133 4.13 2.10 4.90
CA VAL A 133 4.92 0.86 5.09
C VAL A 133 6.13 1.12 5.97
N LEU A 134 6.88 2.21 5.70
CA LEU A 134 8.04 2.58 6.51
C LEU A 134 7.63 2.91 7.94
N ALA A 135 6.55 3.66 8.14
CA ALA A 135 6.02 4.02 9.45
C ALA A 135 5.56 2.79 10.25
N ALA A 136 4.98 1.79 9.58
CA ALA A 136 4.56 0.54 10.23
C ALA A 136 5.74 -0.37 10.61
N ASN A 137 6.92 -0.20 9.99
CA ASN A 137 8.14 -0.92 10.34
C ASN A 137 9.03 -0.18 11.35
N ASP A 138 8.73 1.10 11.62
CA ASP A 138 9.48 1.90 12.60
C ASP A 138 9.04 1.57 14.02
N THR A 139 9.96 1.01 14.81
CA THR A 139 9.71 0.63 16.22
C THR A 139 9.45 1.82 17.13
N GLN A 140 9.86 3.03 16.76
CA GLN A 140 9.49 4.24 17.49
C GLN A 140 8.01 4.61 17.29
N GLY A 141 7.42 4.24 16.17
CA GLY A 141 6.02 4.33 15.86
C GLY A 141 5.42 5.74 15.80
N VAL A 142 6.23 6.80 15.94
CA VAL A 142 5.73 8.18 16.02
C VAL A 142 4.96 8.57 14.76
N ARG A 143 5.51 8.30 13.58
CA ARG A 143 4.82 8.61 12.32
C ARG A 143 3.52 7.79 12.17
N LEU A 144 3.55 6.51 12.50
CA LEU A 144 2.36 5.65 12.48
C LEU A 144 1.27 6.20 13.41
N GLY A 145 1.63 6.56 14.64
CA GLY A 145 0.71 7.17 15.61
C GLY A 145 0.09 8.47 15.09
N LEU A 146 0.90 9.34 14.48
CA LEU A 146 0.42 10.57 13.84
C LEU A 146 -0.54 10.28 12.67
N MET A 147 -0.25 9.28 11.83
CA MET A 147 -1.12 8.90 10.71
C MET A 147 -2.47 8.35 11.20
N LEU A 148 -2.47 7.46 12.20
CA LEU A 148 -3.68 6.93 12.80
C LEU A 148 -4.50 8.04 13.46
N ARG A 149 -3.84 8.96 14.15
CA ARG A 149 -4.50 10.11 14.79
C ARG A 149 -5.08 11.09 13.78
N SER A 150 -4.36 11.38 12.69
CA SER A 150 -4.84 12.25 11.60
C SER A 150 -6.03 11.63 10.86
N ALA A 151 -6.11 10.29 10.79
CA ALA A 151 -7.26 9.56 10.29
C ALA A 151 -8.48 9.59 11.24
N GLY A 152 -8.39 10.29 12.38
CA GLY A 152 -9.48 10.44 13.35
C GLY A 152 -9.60 9.30 14.36
N MET A 153 -8.65 8.37 14.41
CA MET A 153 -8.68 7.25 15.33
C MET A 153 -8.50 7.70 16.78
N LYS A 154 -9.24 7.12 17.71
CA LYS A 154 -9.10 7.34 19.13
C LYS A 154 -7.86 6.65 19.71
N ALA A 155 -7.34 7.15 20.82
CA ALA A 155 -6.11 6.66 21.42
C ALA A 155 -6.15 5.16 21.77
N ASP A 156 -7.23 4.69 22.35
CA ASP A 156 -7.44 3.29 22.69
C ASP A 156 -7.37 2.35 21.47
N LEU A 157 -7.95 2.76 20.36
CA LEU A 157 -7.88 2.01 19.10
C LEU A 157 -6.49 2.10 18.45
N ILE A 158 -5.75 3.18 18.65
CA ILE A 158 -4.37 3.31 18.20
C ILE A 158 -3.48 2.33 18.96
N GLU A 159 -3.63 2.26 20.29
CA GLU A 159 -2.91 1.31 21.14
C GLU A 159 -3.14 -0.14 20.71
N GLU A 160 -4.37 -0.50 20.34
CA GLU A 160 -4.68 -1.81 19.78
C GLU A 160 -3.88 -2.10 18.50
N GLN A 161 -3.76 -1.12 17.58
CA GLN A 161 -2.98 -1.33 16.36
C GLN A 161 -1.48 -1.50 16.65
N PHE A 162 -0.95 -0.75 17.63
CA PHE A 162 0.43 -0.94 18.07
C PHE A 162 0.67 -2.30 18.71
N ALA A 163 -0.25 -2.81 19.51
CA ALA A 163 -0.18 -4.16 20.08
C ALA A 163 -0.11 -5.26 19.00
N TRP A 164 -0.74 -5.02 17.85
CA TRP A 164 -0.66 -5.94 16.70
C TRP A 164 0.65 -5.84 15.93
N LEU A 165 1.20 -4.63 15.77
CA LEU A 165 2.39 -4.39 14.94
C LEU A 165 3.69 -4.55 15.73
N HIS A 166 3.69 -4.07 16.95
CA HIS A 166 4.88 -3.95 17.79
C HIS A 166 4.59 -4.42 19.23
N PRO A 167 4.23 -5.70 19.45
CA PRO A 167 3.83 -6.18 20.77
C PRO A 167 4.93 -6.02 21.84
N ASP A 168 6.19 -5.97 21.42
CA ASP A 168 7.35 -5.88 22.31
C ASP A 168 7.84 -4.44 22.55
N TYR A 169 7.19 -3.45 21.95
CA TYR A 169 7.62 -2.04 22.02
C TYR A 169 6.50 -1.16 22.58
N PRO A 170 6.82 -0.14 23.40
CA PRO A 170 5.84 0.80 23.86
C PRO A 170 5.32 1.66 22.70
N HIS A 171 4.03 1.97 22.72
CA HIS A 171 3.47 2.94 21.77
C HIS A 171 3.88 4.37 22.17
N PRO A 172 3.93 5.33 21.22
CA PRO A 172 4.26 6.72 21.49
C PRO A 172 3.28 7.36 22.48
N GLU A 173 3.82 8.06 23.47
CA GLU A 173 3.01 8.79 24.45
C GLU A 173 2.40 10.08 23.87
N GLY A 174 1.32 10.55 24.47
CA GLY A 174 0.72 11.85 24.17
C GLY A 174 -0.20 11.89 22.96
N LEU A 175 -0.45 10.75 22.29
CA LEU A 175 -1.39 10.67 21.17
C LEU A 175 -2.83 10.97 21.60
N ASP A 176 -3.18 10.74 22.85
CA ASP A 176 -4.47 11.04 23.48
C ASP A 176 -4.76 12.54 23.53
N ARG A 177 -3.72 13.35 23.73
CA ARG A 177 -3.80 14.82 23.83
C ARG A 177 -3.73 15.51 22.48
N LEU A 178 -3.31 14.80 21.45
CA LEU A 178 -3.12 15.34 20.11
C LEU A 178 -4.45 15.42 19.36
N ARG A 179 -4.80 16.58 18.84
CA ARG A 179 -5.97 16.75 17.99
C ARG A 179 -5.66 16.30 16.56
N VAL A 180 -6.71 15.96 15.80
CA VAL A 180 -6.60 15.51 14.40
C VAL A 180 -5.87 16.53 13.52
N ASP A 181 -6.24 17.82 13.63
CA ASP A 181 -5.62 18.91 12.89
C ASP A 181 -4.13 19.11 13.21
N GLN A 182 -3.75 18.91 14.47
CA GLN A 182 -2.36 18.99 14.91
C GLN A 182 -1.54 17.81 14.38
N ALA A 183 -2.10 16.58 14.41
CA ALA A 183 -1.45 15.41 13.84
C ALA A 183 -1.23 15.59 12.33
N THR A 184 -2.22 16.07 11.60
CA THR A 184 -2.12 16.37 10.17
C THR A 184 -1.04 17.43 9.89
N ALA A 185 -0.99 18.51 10.69
CA ALA A 185 0.02 19.56 10.53
C ALA A 185 1.44 19.04 10.80
N LEU A 186 1.62 18.14 11.77
CA LEU A 186 2.91 17.52 12.04
C LEU A 186 3.35 16.61 10.89
N LEU A 187 2.45 15.80 10.34
CA LEU A 187 2.73 14.95 9.18
C LEU A 187 3.16 15.75 7.96
N SER A 188 2.51 16.91 7.71
CA SER A 188 2.84 17.77 6.58
C SER A 188 4.26 18.34 6.67
N ARG A 189 4.73 18.62 7.90
CA ARG A 189 6.09 19.15 8.15
C ARG A 189 7.17 18.09 8.02
N THR A 190 6.82 16.84 8.22
CA THR A 190 7.74 15.71 8.19
C THR A 190 7.62 14.89 6.90
N ALA A 191 6.82 15.32 5.92
CA ALA A 191 6.83 14.75 4.59
C ALA A 191 8.26 14.85 4.03
N PRO A 192 8.84 13.78 3.47
CA PRO A 192 10.11 13.90 2.79
C PRO A 192 9.93 14.96 1.71
N LEU A 193 10.86 15.89 1.65
CA LEU A 193 11.01 16.76 0.48
C LEU A 193 11.21 15.81 -0.69
N VAL A 194 10.19 15.62 -1.51
CA VAL A 194 10.36 15.03 -2.83
C VAL A 194 11.32 16.00 -3.52
N ALA A 195 12.54 15.57 -3.73
CA ALA A 195 13.49 16.36 -4.48
C ALA A 195 12.84 16.62 -5.84
N ASP A 196 12.62 17.88 -6.13
CA ASP A 196 12.08 18.38 -7.41
C ASP A 196 13.20 18.25 -8.46
N ASP A 197 13.64 17.00 -8.72
CA ASP A 197 14.67 16.68 -9.71
C ASP A 197 14.09 16.59 -11.14
N ALA A 198 12.85 17.05 -11.33
CA ALA A 198 12.19 17.07 -12.63
C ALA A 198 12.31 18.41 -13.38
N ALA A 199 13.14 19.36 -12.92
CA ALA A 199 13.19 20.71 -13.52
C ALA A 199 14.53 21.09 -14.17
N HIS A 200 15.46 20.18 -14.41
CA HIS A 200 16.65 20.49 -15.22
C HIS A 200 17.16 19.24 -15.96
N GLY A 201 16.61 18.99 -17.13
CA GLY A 201 17.11 18.00 -18.06
C GLY A 201 16.39 18.10 -19.39
#